data_3fdfc13076111759697bdbae8ad7bd25
#
_entry.id   3fdfc13076111759697bdbae8ad7bd25
#
_cell.length_a   1.000
_cell.length_b   1.000
_cell.length_c   1.000
_cell.angle_alpha   90.00
_cell.angle_beta   90.00
_cell.angle_gamma   90.00
#
_symmetry.space_group_name_H-M   'P 1'
#
loop_
_entity.id
_entity.type
_entity.pdbx_description
1 polymer ?
#
loop_
_entity_poly.entity_id
_entity_poly.type
_entity_poly.pdbx_seq_one_letter_code
_entity_poly.pdbx_strand_id
1 'polypeptide(L)'
;MPRRGNVPKREVLPDPIYGSILVTRLVNNVMLDGKKGVAQKVVYGAFDLIKEKTGNEPLDVFTQAMENIMPVLETKTRRVGGANYQVPMEVRPARRQTLGLRWLTAYSRARGERTMAERLAGEIMDASNNTGASVKKREDTHKMAEANKAFAHFRW
;
A
#
# COMPACT_ATOMS: atom_id res chain seq x y z
N MET A 1 18.68 -10.99 -15.31
CA MET A 1 18.52 -9.56 -14.95
C MET A 1 19.42 -8.74 -15.88
N PRO A 2 18.91 -7.67 -16.50
CA PRO A 2 19.74 -6.81 -17.35
C PRO A 2 20.81 -6.12 -16.49
N ARG A 3 22.05 -6.28 -16.88
CA ARG A 3 23.19 -5.62 -16.20
C ARG A 3 23.47 -4.23 -16.77
N ARG A 4 23.07 -3.99 -18.02
CA ARG A 4 23.26 -2.74 -18.76
C ARG A 4 21.96 -2.39 -19.47
N GLY A 5 21.36 -1.26 -19.14
CA GLY A 5 20.14 -0.76 -19.76
C GLY A 5 18.93 -0.69 -18.82
N ASN A 6 17.99 0.14 -19.20
CA ASN A 6 16.75 0.32 -18.47
C ASN A 6 15.77 -0.81 -18.79
N VAL A 7 15.17 -1.39 -17.75
CA VAL A 7 14.08 -2.35 -17.91
C VAL A 7 12.81 -1.55 -18.27
N PRO A 8 12.17 -1.84 -19.41
CA PRO A 8 10.92 -1.17 -19.76
C PRO A 8 9.86 -1.47 -18.71
N LYS A 9 9.17 -0.45 -18.24
CA LYS A 9 8.03 -0.61 -17.33
C LYS A 9 6.82 -1.08 -18.13
N ARG A 10 6.20 -2.18 -17.69
CA ARG A 10 4.93 -2.62 -18.27
C ARG A 10 3.83 -1.64 -17.92
N GLU A 11 3.04 -1.25 -18.89
CA GLU A 11 1.84 -0.46 -18.67
C GLU A 11 0.77 -1.31 -18.00
N VAL A 12 0.10 -0.72 -17.01
CA VAL A 12 -1.01 -1.36 -16.30
C VAL A 12 -2.29 -0.80 -16.87
N LEU A 13 -3.11 -1.65 -17.47
CA LEU A 13 -4.43 -1.27 -17.96
C LEU A 13 -5.36 -0.93 -16.80
N PRO A 14 -6.25 0.06 -16.94
CA PRO A 14 -7.24 0.38 -15.94
C PRO A 14 -8.22 -0.79 -15.73
N ASP A 15 -8.83 -0.83 -14.56
CA ASP A 15 -9.84 -1.85 -14.24
C ASP A 15 -11.10 -1.65 -15.10
N PRO A 16 -11.69 -2.73 -15.65
CA PRO A 16 -12.83 -2.60 -16.57
C PRO A 16 -14.11 -2.05 -15.90
N ILE A 17 -14.29 -2.24 -14.59
CA ILE A 17 -15.49 -1.79 -13.87
C ILE A 17 -15.32 -0.37 -13.34
N TYR A 18 -14.20 -0.11 -12.66
CA TYR A 18 -13.95 1.18 -12.00
C TYR A 18 -13.08 2.14 -12.82
N GLY A 19 -12.56 1.73 -13.98
CA GLY A 19 -11.70 2.57 -14.84
C GLY A 19 -10.39 3.05 -14.17
N SER A 20 -10.02 2.47 -13.02
CA SER A 20 -8.90 2.92 -12.19
C SER A 20 -7.70 2.00 -12.26
N ILE A 21 -6.53 2.56 -12.55
CA ILE A 21 -5.24 1.85 -12.50
C ILE A 21 -4.91 1.42 -11.06
N LEU A 22 -5.34 2.21 -10.07
CA LEU A 22 -5.10 1.90 -8.66
C LEU A 22 -5.82 0.62 -8.24
N VAL A 23 -7.05 0.41 -8.71
CA VAL A 23 -7.82 -0.83 -8.49
C VAL A 23 -7.14 -2.02 -9.14
N THR A 24 -6.67 -1.89 -10.38
CA THR A 24 -5.90 -2.98 -11.04
C THR A 24 -4.65 -3.35 -10.23
N ARG A 25 -3.93 -2.37 -9.69
CA ARG A 25 -2.76 -2.62 -8.83
C ARG A 25 -3.14 -3.29 -7.52
N LEU A 26 -4.30 -2.94 -6.93
CA LEU A 26 -4.83 -3.62 -5.75
C LEU A 26 -5.12 -5.09 -6.06
N VAL A 27 -5.84 -5.38 -7.14
CA VAL A 27 -6.11 -6.76 -7.61
C VAL A 27 -4.82 -7.55 -7.76
N ASN A 28 -3.80 -6.96 -8.39
CA ASN A 28 -2.51 -7.61 -8.59
C ASN A 28 -1.76 -7.88 -7.26
N ASN A 29 -1.95 -7.05 -6.23
CA ASN A 29 -1.37 -7.28 -4.89
C ASN A 29 -2.15 -8.34 -4.08
N VAL A 30 -3.46 -8.40 -4.23
CA VAL A 30 -4.31 -9.40 -3.58
C VAL A 30 -4.14 -10.78 -4.22
N MET A 31 -3.81 -10.82 -5.52
CA MET A 31 -3.68 -12.05 -6.28
C MET A 31 -2.61 -12.98 -5.69
N LEU A 32 -2.95 -14.27 -5.60
CA LEU A 32 -2.05 -15.37 -5.24
C LEU A 32 -2.05 -16.40 -6.39
N ASP A 33 -0.92 -17.05 -6.63
CA ASP A 33 -0.72 -18.13 -7.59
C ASP A 33 -1.22 -17.81 -9.04
N GLY A 34 -1.20 -16.53 -9.41
CA GLY A 34 -1.69 -16.07 -10.71
C GLY A 34 -3.22 -16.10 -10.88
N LYS A 35 -3.99 -16.37 -9.83
CA LYS A 35 -5.46 -16.49 -9.86
C LYS A 35 -6.14 -15.12 -9.89
N LYS A 36 -5.97 -14.38 -10.98
CA LYS A 36 -6.47 -13.00 -11.12
C LYS A 36 -7.99 -12.88 -10.99
N GLY A 37 -8.76 -13.80 -11.59
CA GLY A 37 -10.22 -13.78 -11.52
C GLY A 37 -10.76 -13.91 -10.08
N VAL A 38 -10.10 -14.71 -9.23
CA VAL A 38 -10.44 -14.83 -7.81
C VAL A 38 -10.12 -13.51 -7.08
N ALA A 39 -8.97 -12.92 -7.34
CA ALA A 39 -8.59 -11.64 -6.74
C ALA A 39 -9.55 -10.50 -7.14
N GLN A 40 -10.00 -10.46 -8.40
CA GLN A 40 -11.03 -9.52 -8.83
C GLN A 40 -12.34 -9.69 -8.07
N LYS A 41 -12.84 -10.93 -7.93
CA LYS A 41 -14.05 -11.20 -7.14
C LYS A 41 -13.91 -10.74 -5.67
N VAL A 42 -12.75 -10.94 -5.07
CA VAL A 42 -12.46 -10.49 -3.70
C VAL A 42 -12.49 -8.96 -3.60
N VAL A 43 -11.84 -8.26 -4.52
CA VAL A 43 -11.79 -6.78 -4.51
C VAL A 43 -13.17 -6.18 -4.79
N TYR A 44 -13.90 -6.71 -5.78
CA TYR A 44 -15.24 -6.21 -6.09
C TYR A 44 -16.22 -6.50 -4.95
N GLY A 45 -16.18 -7.70 -4.36
CA GLY A 45 -16.97 -8.01 -3.18
C GLY A 45 -16.65 -7.13 -1.97
N ALA A 46 -15.37 -6.74 -1.80
CA ALA A 46 -14.99 -5.78 -0.77
C ALA A 46 -15.57 -4.39 -1.04
N PHE A 47 -15.58 -3.94 -2.30
CA PHE A 47 -16.14 -2.65 -2.69
C PHE A 47 -17.67 -2.63 -2.54
N ASP A 48 -18.35 -3.73 -2.86
CA ASP A 48 -19.80 -3.87 -2.63
C ASP A 48 -20.12 -3.75 -1.13
N LEU A 49 -19.35 -4.42 -0.27
CA LEU A 49 -19.49 -4.32 1.18
C LEU A 49 -19.22 -2.90 1.72
N ILE A 50 -18.25 -2.17 1.16
CA ILE A 50 -17.99 -0.78 1.53
C ILE A 50 -19.20 0.09 1.17
N LYS A 51 -19.73 -0.06 -0.04
CA LYS A 51 -20.91 0.67 -0.49
C LYS A 51 -22.14 0.39 0.39
N GLU A 52 -22.36 -0.87 0.75
CA GLU A 52 -23.45 -1.28 1.62
C GLU A 52 -23.35 -0.68 3.02
N LYS A 53 -22.14 -0.68 3.60
CA LYS A 53 -21.92 -0.22 4.98
C LYS A 53 -21.78 1.28 5.12
N THR A 54 -21.16 1.96 4.17
CA THR A 54 -20.86 3.41 4.25
C THR A 54 -21.85 4.27 3.46
N GLY A 55 -22.51 3.70 2.45
CA GLY A 55 -23.35 4.44 1.51
C GLY A 55 -22.56 5.33 0.53
N ASN A 56 -21.25 5.39 0.66
CA ASN A 56 -20.36 6.21 -0.18
C ASN A 56 -19.87 5.42 -1.39
N GLU A 57 -19.34 6.14 -2.39
CA GLU A 57 -18.70 5.52 -3.54
C GLU A 57 -17.42 4.77 -3.10
N PRO A 58 -17.32 3.46 -3.35
CA PRO A 58 -16.19 2.65 -2.87
C PRO A 58 -14.82 3.13 -3.36
N LEU A 59 -14.77 3.69 -4.58
CA LEU A 59 -13.53 4.19 -5.16
C LEU A 59 -13.00 5.40 -4.39
N ASP A 60 -13.87 6.29 -3.94
CA ASP A 60 -13.50 7.48 -3.17
C ASP A 60 -13.00 7.08 -1.79
N VAL A 61 -13.71 6.17 -1.11
CA VAL A 61 -13.28 5.62 0.19
C VAL A 61 -11.91 4.94 0.07
N PHE A 62 -11.69 4.17 -0.99
CA PHE A 62 -10.41 3.51 -1.25
C PHE A 62 -9.29 4.51 -1.56
N THR A 63 -9.57 5.55 -2.33
CA THR A 63 -8.58 6.60 -2.65
C THR A 63 -8.16 7.34 -1.38
N GLN A 64 -9.12 7.72 -0.54
CA GLN A 64 -8.84 8.35 0.75
C GLN A 64 -8.05 7.43 1.69
N ALA A 65 -8.43 6.14 1.76
CA ALA A 65 -7.67 5.15 2.53
C ALA A 65 -6.22 5.07 2.06
N MET A 66 -5.99 5.05 0.74
CA MET A 66 -4.64 5.02 0.18
C MET A 66 -3.85 6.28 0.52
N GLU A 67 -4.44 7.46 0.46
CA GLU A 67 -3.78 8.72 0.89
C GLU A 67 -3.34 8.65 2.35
N ASN A 68 -4.18 8.08 3.22
CA ASN A 68 -3.88 7.90 4.63
C ASN A 68 -2.82 6.82 4.92
N ILE A 69 -2.65 5.83 4.04
CA ILE A 69 -1.67 4.73 4.23
C ILE A 69 -0.31 5.08 3.63
N MET A 70 -0.27 5.81 2.51
CA MET A 70 0.96 6.05 1.75
C MET A 70 2.00 6.84 2.56
N PRO A 71 3.23 6.30 2.78
CA PRO A 71 4.26 7.01 3.54
C PRO A 71 4.94 8.09 2.69
N VAL A 72 5.34 9.18 3.33
CA VAL A 72 6.17 10.23 2.73
C VAL A 72 7.66 9.95 2.94
N LEU A 73 8.00 9.36 4.10
CA LEU A 73 9.36 9.05 4.51
C LEU A 73 9.54 7.55 4.74
N GLU A 74 10.71 7.04 4.42
CA GLU A 74 11.17 5.70 4.81
C GLU A 74 12.60 5.78 5.33
N THR A 75 13.05 4.76 6.06
CA THR A 75 14.44 4.63 6.46
C THR A 75 15.16 3.62 5.59
N LYS A 76 16.39 3.91 5.22
CA LYS A 76 17.27 3.04 4.43
C LYS A 76 18.55 2.79 5.18
N THR A 77 18.94 1.53 5.31
CA THR A 77 20.22 1.19 5.95
C THR A 77 21.38 1.58 5.04
N ARG A 78 22.31 2.36 5.58
CA ARG A 78 23.58 2.71 4.94
C ARG A 78 24.73 2.27 5.82
N ARG A 79 25.75 1.70 5.21
CA ARG A 79 26.99 1.32 5.92
C ARG A 79 28.05 2.39 5.73
N VAL A 80 28.48 3.01 6.83
CA VAL A 80 29.49 4.08 6.84
C VAL A 80 30.52 3.73 7.90
N GLY A 81 31.81 3.65 7.53
CA GLY A 81 32.89 3.37 8.47
C GLY A 81 32.75 2.05 9.24
N GLY A 82 32.09 1.02 8.66
CA GLY A 82 31.85 -0.25 9.32
C GLY A 82 30.59 -0.33 10.17
N ALA A 83 29.92 0.78 10.48
CA ALA A 83 28.65 0.83 11.20
C ALA A 83 27.45 0.97 10.24
N ASN A 84 26.31 0.40 10.62
CA ASN A 84 25.08 0.51 9.87
C ASN A 84 24.20 1.61 10.47
N TYR A 85 23.83 2.59 9.64
CA TYR A 85 22.94 3.69 10.02
C TYR A 85 21.61 3.59 9.28
N GLN A 86 20.52 3.90 9.98
CA GLN A 86 19.20 4.05 9.38
C GLN A 86 19.05 5.51 8.92
N VAL A 87 19.08 5.71 7.59
CA VAL A 87 19.03 7.05 7.00
C VAL A 87 17.61 7.35 6.51
N PRO A 88 16.95 8.42 6.99
CA PRO A 88 15.63 8.82 6.51
C PRO A 88 15.72 9.36 5.09
N MET A 89 14.81 8.93 4.24
CA MET A 89 14.71 9.34 2.83
C MET A 89 13.26 9.58 2.44
N GLU A 90 13.04 10.55 1.55
CA GLU A 90 11.74 10.72 0.92
C GLU A 90 11.41 9.57 -0.03
N VAL A 91 10.17 9.15 0.00
CA VAL A 91 9.67 8.05 -0.84
C VAL A 91 9.16 8.63 -2.17
N ARG A 92 9.65 8.10 -3.29
CA ARG A 92 9.17 8.47 -4.64
C ARG A 92 7.69 8.12 -4.80
N PRO A 93 6.87 8.91 -5.54
CA PRO A 93 5.42 8.70 -5.67
C PRO A 93 5.02 7.27 -6.07
N ALA A 94 5.70 6.68 -7.05
CA ALA A 94 5.41 5.30 -7.48
C ALA A 94 5.68 4.26 -6.37
N ARG A 95 6.69 4.49 -5.52
CA ARG A 95 7.00 3.62 -4.40
C ARG A 95 6.04 3.83 -3.24
N ARG A 96 5.60 5.08 -2.98
CA ARG A 96 4.56 5.38 -1.98
C ARG A 96 3.31 4.53 -2.23
N GLN A 97 2.83 4.54 -3.48
CA GLN A 97 1.67 3.75 -3.88
C GLN A 97 1.91 2.25 -3.70
N THR A 98 3.09 1.75 -4.09
CA THR A 98 3.45 0.33 -3.94
C THR A 98 3.49 -0.09 -2.47
N LEU A 99 4.07 0.73 -1.59
CA LEU A 99 4.12 0.45 -0.15
C LEU A 99 2.73 0.48 0.46
N GLY A 100 1.90 1.47 0.13
CA GLY A 100 0.53 1.56 0.59
C GLY A 100 -0.30 0.33 0.24
N LEU A 101 -0.28 -0.11 -1.01
CA LEU A 101 -0.99 -1.31 -1.46
C LEU A 101 -0.47 -2.58 -0.79
N ARG A 102 0.83 -2.70 -0.61
CA ARG A 102 1.45 -3.84 0.08
C ARG A 102 1.05 -3.91 1.54
N TRP A 103 1.06 -2.79 2.25
CA TRP A 103 0.66 -2.74 3.65
C TRP A 103 -0.84 -3.00 3.80
N LEU A 104 -1.68 -2.37 3.00
CA LEU A 104 -3.12 -2.62 2.98
C LEU A 104 -3.41 -4.12 2.83
N THR A 105 -2.82 -4.77 1.84
CA THR A 105 -3.05 -6.20 1.58
C THR A 105 -2.51 -7.07 2.72
N ALA A 106 -1.33 -6.77 3.26
CA ALA A 106 -0.72 -7.55 4.34
C ALA A 106 -1.56 -7.48 5.62
N TYR A 107 -1.99 -6.29 6.01
CA TYR A 107 -2.78 -6.10 7.23
C TYR A 107 -4.23 -6.55 7.06
N SER A 108 -4.81 -6.45 5.86
CA SER A 108 -6.11 -7.10 5.58
C SER A 108 -6.04 -8.62 5.81
N ARG A 109 -4.98 -9.28 5.37
CA ARG A 109 -4.80 -10.73 5.60
C ARG A 109 -4.66 -11.09 7.07
N ALA A 110 -4.12 -10.19 7.89
CA ALA A 110 -3.93 -10.40 9.33
C ALA A 110 -5.20 -10.18 10.17
N ARG A 111 -6.28 -9.67 9.57
CA ARG A 111 -7.57 -9.45 10.26
C ARG A 111 -8.28 -10.76 10.58
N GLY A 112 -9.19 -10.72 11.54
CA GLY A 112 -9.92 -11.88 12.07
C GLY A 112 -11.24 -12.20 11.35
N GLU A 113 -11.71 -11.37 10.39
CA GLU A 113 -12.97 -11.62 9.67
C GLU A 113 -12.86 -12.92 8.83
N ARG A 114 -14.02 -13.48 8.50
CA ARG A 114 -14.10 -14.80 7.86
C ARG A 114 -13.56 -14.82 6.44
N THR A 115 -13.99 -13.89 5.59
CA THR A 115 -13.63 -13.84 4.18
C THR A 115 -12.60 -12.76 3.89
N MET A 116 -11.79 -12.95 2.84
CA MET A 116 -10.82 -11.92 2.43
C MET A 116 -11.49 -10.62 1.96
N ALA A 117 -12.69 -10.72 1.37
CA ALA A 117 -13.48 -9.55 0.98
C ALA A 117 -13.86 -8.69 2.19
N GLU A 118 -14.37 -9.33 3.27
CA GLU A 118 -14.68 -8.66 4.54
C GLU A 118 -13.46 -8.03 5.20
N ARG A 119 -12.34 -8.75 5.22
CA ARG A 119 -11.06 -8.27 5.77
C ARG A 119 -10.56 -7.04 5.01
N LEU A 120 -10.59 -7.09 3.68
CA LEU A 120 -10.16 -5.99 2.84
C LEU A 120 -11.08 -4.77 2.99
N ALA A 121 -12.40 -4.98 2.99
CA ALA A 121 -13.39 -3.92 3.21
C ALA A 121 -13.21 -3.26 4.59
N GLY A 122 -13.03 -4.07 5.64
CA GLY A 122 -12.79 -3.57 7.00
C GLY A 122 -11.52 -2.70 7.07
N GLU A 123 -10.40 -3.17 6.51
CA GLU A 123 -9.14 -2.40 6.54
C GLU A 123 -9.23 -1.11 5.72
N ILE A 124 -9.91 -1.11 4.55
CA ILE A 124 -10.12 0.10 3.75
C ILE A 124 -10.97 1.12 4.51
N MET A 125 -12.07 0.70 5.14
CA MET A 125 -12.94 1.59 5.92
C MET A 125 -12.19 2.18 7.13
N ASP A 126 -11.46 1.36 7.88
CA ASP A 126 -10.65 1.82 9.01
C ASP A 126 -9.58 2.82 8.53
N ALA A 127 -8.88 2.52 7.45
CA ALA A 127 -7.85 3.40 6.90
C ALA A 127 -8.44 4.72 6.34
N SER A 128 -9.64 4.72 5.76
CA SER A 128 -10.29 5.96 5.33
C SER A 128 -10.56 6.91 6.50
N ASN A 129 -10.83 6.35 7.68
CA ASN A 129 -11.00 7.08 8.93
C ASN A 129 -9.67 7.35 9.67
N ASN A 130 -8.53 7.17 8.99
CA ASN A 130 -7.19 7.34 9.53
C ASN A 130 -6.90 6.45 10.75
N THR A 131 -7.47 5.25 10.78
CA THR A 131 -7.29 4.23 11.81
C THR A 131 -6.84 2.91 11.17
N GLY A 132 -6.66 1.85 11.97
CA GLY A 132 -6.30 0.54 11.46
C GLY A 132 -4.79 0.28 11.41
N ALA A 133 -4.45 -0.99 11.15
CA ALA A 133 -3.07 -1.46 11.21
C ALA A 133 -2.17 -0.92 10.09
N SER A 134 -2.74 -0.68 8.91
CA SER A 134 -2.02 -0.10 7.77
C SER A 134 -1.58 1.34 8.04
N VAL A 135 -2.47 2.15 8.66
CA VAL A 135 -2.16 3.52 9.05
C VAL A 135 -1.13 3.54 10.18
N LYS A 136 -1.29 2.67 11.16
CA LYS A 136 -0.29 2.50 12.24
C LYS A 136 1.09 2.17 11.67
N LYS A 137 1.17 1.32 10.65
CA LYS A 137 2.45 1.02 9.98
C LYS A 137 3.10 2.26 9.34
N ARG A 138 2.30 3.13 8.72
CA ARG A 138 2.78 4.41 8.20
C ARG A 138 3.35 5.26 9.34
N GLU A 139 2.60 5.40 10.44
CA GLU A 139 3.04 6.18 11.60
C GLU A 139 4.34 5.65 12.21
N ASP A 140 4.44 4.33 12.39
CA ASP A 140 5.66 3.69 12.91
C ASP A 140 6.85 3.94 11.98
N THR A 141 6.63 3.90 10.66
CA THR A 141 7.67 4.19 9.67
C THR A 141 8.11 5.67 9.74
N HIS A 142 7.16 6.60 9.89
CA HIS A 142 7.48 8.02 10.06
C HIS A 142 8.18 8.30 11.39
N LYS A 143 7.76 7.68 12.50
CA LYS A 143 8.44 7.78 13.81
C LYS A 143 9.88 7.28 13.72
N MET A 144 10.12 6.15 13.04
CA MET A 144 11.48 5.67 12.80
C MET A 144 12.32 6.65 11.98
N ALA A 145 11.74 7.27 10.96
CA ALA A 145 12.44 8.26 10.15
C ALA A 145 12.76 9.52 10.96
N GLU A 146 11.86 9.97 11.81
CA GLU A 146 12.05 11.12 12.68
C GLU A 146 13.12 10.86 13.75
N ALA A 147 13.07 9.69 14.40
CA ALA A 147 14.08 9.28 15.39
C ALA A 147 15.50 9.22 14.81
N ASN A 148 15.63 8.91 13.52
CA ASN A 148 16.92 8.83 12.81
C ASN A 148 17.24 10.12 12.04
N LYS A 149 16.55 11.23 12.27
CA LYS A 149 16.75 12.51 11.56
C LYS A 149 18.17 13.03 11.64
N ALA A 150 18.89 12.76 12.72
CA ALA A 150 20.28 13.13 12.90
C ALA A 150 21.22 12.55 11.84
N PHE A 151 20.86 11.42 11.22
CA PHE A 151 21.64 10.73 10.18
C PHE A 151 21.25 11.14 8.74
N ALA A 152 20.37 12.13 8.57
CA ALA A 152 19.91 12.58 7.26
C ALA A 152 21.04 13.07 6.34
N HIS A 153 22.15 13.55 6.91
CA HIS A 153 23.33 13.99 6.16
C HIS A 153 24.09 12.85 5.47
N PHE A 154 23.84 11.59 5.82
CA PHE A 154 24.36 10.42 5.10
C PHE A 154 23.55 10.04 3.86
N ARG A 155 22.64 10.90 3.43
CA ARG A 155 21.84 10.74 2.23
C ARG A 155 22.60 11.19 1.00
N TRP A 156 23.20 10.26 0.26
CA TRP A 156 23.78 10.42 -1.07
C TRP A 156 23.36 9.30 -2.02
#